data_8b08c073a933c46080cd68491dde8abb
#
_entry.id   8b08c073a933c46080cd68491dde8abb
#
_cell.length_a   1.000
_cell.length_b   1.000
_cell.length_c   1.000
_cell.angle_alpha   90.00
_cell.angle_beta   90.00
_cell.angle_gamma   90.00
#
_symmetry.space_group_name_H-M   'P 1'
#
loop_
_entity.id
_entity.type
_entity.pdbx_description
1 polymer ?
#
loop_
_entity_poly.entity_id
_entity_poly.type
_entity_poly.pdbx_seq_one_letter_code
_entity_poly.pdbx_strand_id
1 'polypeptide(L)'
;KAGDDVPGRFDLSTLRHINSVGEPLNPEAVVWGTKVFDQPIHDNYWQTETGAIMVANYPAMPVRPGSMGRPIPGVEIGILDGEYNPVETGEEGYLAVRPGWPSMFHTYWNNLELYNSKFVKGWYISGDQARIDKDGYVWFVGRADDVINTAGHLVGPFEVESVLIEHPAVAEAAVIGIPDP
;
A
#
# COMPACT_ATOMS: atom_id res chain seq x y z
N LYS A 1 2.77 -21.75 9.91
CA LYS A 1 4.05 -21.16 9.46
C LYS A 1 5.07 -22.29 9.32
N ALA A 2 5.74 -22.38 8.18
CA ALA A 2 6.62 -23.53 7.86
C ALA A 2 7.96 -23.54 8.63
N GLY A 3 8.37 -22.40 9.19
CA GLY A 3 9.63 -22.21 9.92
C GLY A 3 10.75 -21.62 9.06
N ASP A 4 11.72 -21.00 9.72
CA ASP A 4 12.83 -20.26 9.09
C ASP A 4 13.84 -21.19 8.40
N ASP A 5 13.84 -22.49 8.76
CA ASP A 5 14.76 -23.49 8.23
C ASP A 5 14.32 -24.07 6.86
N VAL A 6 13.04 -23.88 6.50
CA VAL A 6 12.50 -24.45 5.27
C VAL A 6 13.17 -23.93 4.00
N PRO A 7 13.41 -22.62 3.81
CA PRO A 7 14.12 -22.12 2.63
C PRO A 7 15.52 -22.70 2.48
N GLY A 8 16.22 -22.94 3.58
CA GLY A 8 17.57 -23.56 3.57
C GLY A 8 17.63 -25.01 3.08
N ARG A 9 16.48 -25.65 2.84
CA ARG A 9 16.38 -27.01 2.29
C ARG A 9 16.38 -27.04 0.75
N PHE A 10 16.35 -25.85 0.12
CA PHE A 10 16.26 -25.71 -1.33
C PHE A 10 17.44 -24.91 -1.86
N ASP A 11 17.84 -25.18 -3.09
CA ASP A 11 18.79 -24.34 -3.80
C ASP A 11 18.08 -23.09 -4.33
N LEU A 12 18.31 -21.97 -3.65
CA LEU A 12 17.77 -20.65 -4.00
C LEU A 12 18.83 -19.74 -4.65
N SER A 13 19.95 -20.28 -5.11
CA SER A 13 21.05 -19.50 -5.68
C SER A 13 20.69 -18.66 -6.91
N THR A 14 19.59 -19.01 -7.58
CA THR A 14 19.06 -18.25 -8.74
C THR A 14 18.02 -17.20 -8.36
N LEU A 15 17.56 -17.17 -7.10
CA LEU A 15 16.61 -16.18 -6.61
C LEU A 15 17.28 -14.80 -6.56
N ARG A 16 16.75 -13.84 -7.30
CA ARG A 16 17.31 -12.48 -7.40
C ARG A 16 16.39 -11.39 -6.93
N HIS A 17 15.11 -11.68 -6.79
CA HIS A 17 14.12 -10.69 -6.43
C HIS A 17 12.84 -11.34 -5.90
N ILE A 18 12.30 -10.81 -4.82
CA ILE A 18 11.04 -11.28 -4.21
C ILE A 18 10.11 -10.07 -4.13
N ASN A 19 8.91 -10.22 -4.68
CA ASN A 19 7.85 -9.20 -4.60
C ASN A 19 6.66 -9.71 -3.78
N SER A 20 5.99 -8.77 -3.13
CA SER A 20 4.66 -8.94 -2.57
C SER A 20 3.68 -7.97 -3.19
N VAL A 21 2.43 -8.38 -3.36
CA VAL A 21 1.36 -7.59 -3.95
C VAL A 21 -0.01 -8.11 -3.53
N GLY A 22 -1.00 -7.24 -3.59
CA GLY A 22 -2.42 -7.58 -3.36
C GLY A 22 -2.94 -7.13 -2.02
N GLU A 23 -2.14 -7.30 -0.98
CA GLU A 23 -2.42 -6.83 0.37
C GLU A 23 -1.21 -6.04 0.91
N PRO A 24 -1.40 -5.10 1.85
CA PRO A 24 -0.29 -4.41 2.48
C PRO A 24 0.68 -5.40 3.13
N LEU A 25 1.97 -5.27 2.83
CA LEU A 25 2.98 -6.17 3.37
C LEU A 25 3.36 -5.77 4.79
N ASN A 26 3.17 -6.69 5.74
CA ASN A 26 3.60 -6.48 7.11
C ASN A 26 5.12 -6.19 7.17
N PRO A 27 5.56 -5.14 7.88
CA PRO A 27 6.98 -4.80 8.03
C PRO A 27 7.85 -5.97 8.49
N GLU A 28 7.35 -6.79 9.42
CA GLU A 28 8.06 -7.97 9.93
C GLU A 28 8.32 -9.02 8.84
N ALA A 29 7.46 -9.12 7.82
CA ALA A 29 7.69 -10.01 6.69
C ALA A 29 8.89 -9.57 5.85
N VAL A 30 9.12 -8.26 5.70
CA VAL A 30 10.29 -7.71 5.01
C VAL A 30 11.57 -8.00 5.79
N VAL A 31 11.55 -7.78 7.12
CA VAL A 31 12.67 -8.07 8.01
C VAL A 31 12.97 -9.56 8.01
N TRP A 32 11.96 -10.40 8.13
CA TRP A 32 12.10 -11.86 8.04
C TRP A 32 12.68 -12.32 6.69
N GLY A 33 12.16 -11.78 5.60
CA GLY A 33 12.65 -12.11 4.25
C GLY A 33 14.13 -11.80 4.08
N THR A 34 14.56 -10.63 4.56
CA THR A 34 15.99 -10.25 4.53
C THR A 34 16.84 -11.23 5.33
N LYS A 35 16.37 -11.67 6.51
CA LYS A 35 17.09 -12.64 7.34
C LYS A 35 17.20 -14.02 6.70
N VAL A 36 16.13 -14.49 6.06
CA VAL A 36 16.00 -15.89 5.62
C VAL A 36 16.48 -16.09 4.18
N PHE A 37 16.27 -15.11 3.30
CA PHE A 37 16.64 -15.18 1.88
C PHE A 37 17.89 -14.37 1.52
N ASP A 38 18.47 -13.62 2.49
CA ASP A 38 19.50 -12.61 2.24
C ASP A 38 19.04 -11.54 1.20
N GLN A 39 17.74 -11.35 1.10
CA GLN A 39 17.10 -10.40 0.19
C GLN A 39 15.80 -9.86 0.81
N PRO A 40 15.53 -8.54 0.72
CA PRO A 40 14.26 -8.00 1.17
C PRO A 40 13.10 -8.46 0.28
N ILE A 41 11.92 -8.55 0.87
CA ILE A 41 10.68 -8.67 0.09
C ILE A 41 10.27 -7.24 -0.30
N HIS A 42 10.12 -7.01 -1.59
CA HIS A 42 9.74 -5.71 -2.16
C HIS A 42 8.22 -5.61 -2.25
N ASP A 43 7.63 -4.73 -1.45
CA ASP A 43 6.22 -4.40 -1.58
C ASP A 43 5.98 -3.50 -2.78
N ASN A 44 4.80 -3.64 -3.39
CA ASN A 44 4.36 -2.78 -4.47
C ASN A 44 2.84 -2.59 -4.44
N TYR A 45 2.40 -1.48 -5.01
CA TYR A 45 1.00 -1.09 -5.05
C TYR A 45 0.52 -0.87 -6.48
N TRP A 46 -0.63 -1.45 -6.77
CA TRP A 46 -1.41 -1.23 -7.98
C TRP A 46 -2.87 -1.64 -7.75
N GLN A 47 -3.71 -1.30 -8.68
CA GLN A 47 -5.12 -1.69 -8.70
C GLN A 47 -5.46 -2.24 -10.10
N THR A 48 -6.58 -2.95 -10.23
CA THR A 48 -7.11 -3.37 -11.54
C THR A 48 -7.28 -2.16 -12.46
N GLU A 49 -7.71 -1.05 -11.93
CA GLU A 49 -7.92 0.22 -12.61
C GLU A 49 -6.61 0.85 -13.11
N THR A 50 -5.51 0.61 -12.42
CA THR A 50 -4.20 1.12 -12.87
C THR A 50 -3.54 0.22 -13.89
N GLY A 51 -3.89 -1.07 -13.93
CA GLY A 51 -3.42 -2.06 -14.91
C GLY A 51 -1.93 -2.40 -14.81
N ALA A 52 -1.16 -1.64 -14.02
CA ALA A 52 0.25 -1.86 -13.73
C ALA A 52 0.61 -1.24 -12.39
N ILE A 53 1.81 -1.56 -11.90
CA ILE A 53 2.37 -1.04 -10.66
C ILE A 53 2.50 0.49 -10.75
N MET A 54 2.03 1.19 -9.71
CA MET A 54 2.12 2.65 -9.57
C MET A 54 3.19 3.06 -8.57
N VAL A 55 3.32 2.29 -7.49
CA VAL A 55 4.28 2.53 -6.41
C VAL A 55 5.01 1.23 -6.13
N ALA A 56 6.31 1.26 -5.91
CA ALA A 56 7.08 0.06 -5.61
C ALA A 56 8.35 0.37 -4.80
N ASN A 57 8.77 -0.61 -4.02
CA ASN A 57 10.13 -0.72 -3.54
C ASN A 57 10.96 -1.40 -4.65
N TYR A 58 11.56 -0.65 -5.58
CA TYR A 58 12.34 -1.23 -6.68
C TYR A 58 13.84 -1.36 -6.30
N PRO A 59 14.60 -2.27 -6.95
CA PRO A 59 15.94 -2.65 -6.53
C PRO A 59 16.97 -1.51 -6.44
N ALA A 60 16.74 -0.40 -7.15
CA ALA A 60 17.64 0.75 -7.17
C ALA A 60 17.48 1.70 -5.96
N MET A 61 16.64 1.34 -4.99
CA MET A 61 16.39 2.16 -3.81
C MET A 61 16.39 1.31 -2.53
N PRO A 62 16.70 1.90 -1.36
CA PRO A 62 16.55 1.20 -0.08
C PRO A 62 15.11 0.80 0.16
N VAL A 63 14.87 -0.46 0.54
CA VAL A 63 13.55 -0.93 0.97
C VAL A 63 13.29 -0.42 2.39
N ARG A 64 12.10 0.16 2.60
CA ARG A 64 11.62 0.55 3.94
C ARG A 64 10.48 -0.39 4.35
N PRO A 65 10.68 -1.24 5.36
CA PRO A 65 9.63 -2.13 5.84
C PRO A 65 8.34 -1.37 6.17
N GLY A 66 7.20 -1.86 5.67
CA GLY A 66 5.89 -1.23 5.82
C GLY A 66 5.55 -0.13 4.81
N SER A 67 6.53 0.32 4.01
CA SER A 67 6.26 1.26 2.92
C SER A 67 5.97 0.53 1.62
N MET A 68 5.00 1.03 0.84
CA MET A 68 4.76 0.59 -0.54
C MET A 68 5.91 0.97 -1.50
N GLY A 69 6.89 1.78 -1.04
CA GLY A 69 7.99 2.28 -1.85
C GLY A 69 7.72 3.70 -2.38
N ARG A 70 8.19 3.98 -3.59
CA ARG A 70 8.04 5.27 -4.27
C ARG A 70 7.28 5.12 -5.58
N PRO A 71 6.66 6.21 -6.10
CA PRO A 71 6.09 6.18 -7.43
C PRO A 71 7.12 5.70 -8.46
N ILE A 72 6.68 4.83 -9.37
CA ILE A 72 7.56 4.41 -10.46
C ILE A 72 7.80 5.58 -11.42
N PRO A 73 8.92 5.61 -12.17
CA PRO A 73 9.20 6.68 -13.12
C PRO A 73 8.05 6.89 -14.12
N GLY A 74 7.60 8.14 -14.24
CA GLY A 74 6.49 8.53 -15.12
C GLY A 74 5.10 8.49 -14.48
N VAL A 75 4.98 8.02 -13.25
CA VAL A 75 3.74 8.06 -12.46
C VAL A 75 3.80 9.21 -11.46
N GLU A 76 2.81 10.08 -11.51
CA GLU A 76 2.61 11.17 -10.54
C GLU A 76 1.50 10.78 -9.58
N ILE A 77 1.80 10.73 -8.30
CA ILE A 77 0.83 10.51 -7.23
C ILE A 77 0.67 11.75 -6.36
N GLY A 78 -0.47 11.86 -5.69
CA GLY A 78 -0.77 12.89 -4.70
C GLY A 78 -1.53 12.31 -3.52
N ILE A 79 -1.40 12.97 -2.39
CA ILE A 79 -2.27 12.74 -1.23
C ILE A 79 -3.20 13.95 -1.14
N LEU A 80 -4.51 13.68 -1.06
CA LEU A 80 -5.55 14.71 -1.15
C LEU A 80 -6.42 14.71 0.10
N ASP A 81 -6.85 15.89 0.52
CA ASP A 81 -7.83 16.07 1.61
C ASP A 81 -9.26 15.66 1.21
N GLY A 82 -10.22 15.86 2.12
CA GLY A 82 -11.64 15.56 1.86
C GLY A 82 -12.30 16.44 0.78
N GLU A 83 -11.66 17.54 0.41
CA GLU A 83 -12.07 18.41 -0.70
C GLU A 83 -11.28 18.14 -1.98
N TYR A 84 -10.43 17.12 -1.98
CA TYR A 84 -9.53 16.73 -3.07
C TYR A 84 -8.50 17.81 -3.44
N ASN A 85 -7.98 18.54 -2.46
CA ASN A 85 -6.81 19.39 -2.62
C ASN A 85 -5.57 18.66 -2.09
N PRO A 86 -4.37 18.89 -2.68
CA PRO A 86 -3.13 18.32 -2.16
C PRO A 86 -2.87 18.75 -0.71
N VAL A 87 -2.45 17.79 0.11
CA VAL A 87 -2.03 18.04 1.50
C VAL A 87 -0.53 18.23 1.63
N GLU A 88 -0.07 18.66 2.81
CA GLU A 88 1.35 18.80 3.13
C GLU A 88 2.03 17.41 3.24
N THR A 89 3.36 17.42 3.03
CA THR A 89 4.16 16.19 3.17
C THR A 89 4.07 15.63 4.59
N GLY A 90 3.70 14.38 4.71
CA GLY A 90 3.53 13.66 5.97
C GLY A 90 2.09 13.60 6.47
N GLU A 91 1.19 14.41 5.92
CA GLU A 91 -0.25 14.33 6.22
C GLU A 91 -0.88 13.15 5.49
N GLU A 92 -1.96 12.64 6.08
CA GLU A 92 -2.75 11.53 5.54
C GLU A 92 -3.92 12.05 4.69
N GLY A 93 -4.29 11.27 3.69
CA GLY A 93 -5.41 11.59 2.82
C GLY A 93 -5.62 10.56 1.73
N TYR A 94 -6.49 10.88 0.78
CA TYR A 94 -6.79 10.01 -0.34
C TYR A 94 -5.59 9.86 -1.27
N LEU A 95 -5.17 8.62 -1.51
CA LEU A 95 -4.17 8.32 -2.53
C LEU A 95 -4.77 8.54 -3.92
N ALA A 96 -4.16 9.41 -4.67
CA ALA A 96 -4.59 9.78 -6.00
C ALA A 96 -3.44 9.68 -7.01
N VAL A 97 -3.78 9.41 -8.27
CA VAL A 97 -2.81 9.24 -9.35
C VAL A 97 -3.21 10.16 -10.53
N ARG A 98 -2.24 10.85 -11.12
CA ARG A 98 -2.49 11.59 -12.38
C ARG A 98 -2.81 10.61 -13.49
N PRO A 99 -3.95 10.75 -14.17
CA PRO A 99 -4.29 9.88 -15.28
C PRO A 99 -3.38 10.11 -16.50
N GLY A 100 -3.34 9.14 -17.41
CA GLY A 100 -2.64 9.26 -18.69
C GLY A 100 -1.52 8.26 -18.92
N TRP A 101 -1.25 7.35 -18.01
CA TRP A 101 -0.32 6.23 -18.25
C TRP A 101 -0.99 5.13 -19.11
N PRO A 102 -0.21 4.36 -19.90
CA PRO A 102 -0.74 3.47 -20.93
C PRO A 102 -1.60 2.30 -20.43
N SER A 103 -1.37 1.82 -19.18
CA SER A 103 -2.07 0.66 -18.63
C SER A 103 -3.37 1.01 -17.89
N MET A 104 -3.70 2.30 -17.81
CA MET A 104 -4.92 2.74 -17.14
C MET A 104 -6.18 2.18 -17.79
N PHE A 105 -7.16 1.76 -16.97
CA PHE A 105 -8.44 1.25 -17.46
C PHE A 105 -9.21 2.30 -18.29
N HIS A 106 -10.05 1.84 -19.19
CA HIS A 106 -10.82 2.71 -20.08
C HIS A 106 -12.21 3.01 -19.58
N THR A 107 -12.82 2.09 -18.85
CA THR A 107 -14.17 2.22 -18.27
C THR A 107 -14.49 1.02 -17.37
N TYR A 108 -15.56 1.11 -16.60
CA TYR A 108 -16.23 -0.06 -16.02
C TYR A 108 -17.31 -0.58 -16.98
N TRP A 109 -17.47 -1.90 -17.03
CA TRP A 109 -18.46 -2.54 -17.88
C TRP A 109 -19.88 -2.02 -17.55
N ASN A 110 -20.56 -1.44 -18.52
CA ASN A 110 -21.90 -0.85 -18.41
C ASN A 110 -22.07 0.16 -17.26
N ASN A 111 -21.00 0.82 -16.79
CA ASN A 111 -21.09 1.77 -15.70
C ASN A 111 -20.15 2.98 -15.91
N LEU A 112 -20.47 3.78 -16.91
CA LEU A 112 -19.70 4.99 -17.24
C LEU A 112 -19.79 6.05 -16.13
N GLU A 113 -20.91 6.09 -15.40
CA GLU A 113 -21.10 7.03 -14.29
C GLU A 113 -20.09 6.76 -13.18
N LEU A 114 -19.94 5.50 -12.75
CA LEU A 114 -18.93 5.09 -11.79
C LEU A 114 -17.51 5.39 -12.28
N TYR A 115 -17.23 5.13 -13.57
CA TYR A 115 -15.93 5.48 -14.15
C TYR A 115 -15.63 6.97 -13.99
N ASN A 116 -16.58 7.83 -14.42
CA ASN A 116 -16.38 9.28 -14.36
C ASN A 116 -16.26 9.79 -12.91
N SER A 117 -16.96 9.18 -11.96
CA SER A 117 -16.88 9.57 -10.54
C SER A 117 -15.51 9.33 -9.89
N LYS A 118 -14.68 8.46 -10.49
CA LYS A 118 -13.32 8.21 -10.02
C LYS A 118 -12.34 9.34 -10.35
N PHE A 119 -12.73 10.30 -11.18
CA PHE A 119 -11.87 11.40 -11.62
C PHE A 119 -12.34 12.73 -11.05
N VAL A 120 -11.55 13.29 -10.14
CA VAL A 120 -11.86 14.56 -9.47
C VAL A 120 -10.66 15.50 -9.58
N LYS A 121 -10.89 16.75 -9.99
CA LYS A 121 -9.84 17.80 -10.12
C LYS A 121 -8.60 17.34 -10.91
N GLY A 122 -8.78 16.46 -11.89
CA GLY A 122 -7.69 15.92 -12.73
C GLY A 122 -6.87 14.82 -12.07
N TRP A 123 -7.38 14.20 -11.00
CA TRP A 123 -6.83 13.04 -10.33
C TRP A 123 -7.76 11.83 -10.49
N TYR A 124 -7.19 10.66 -10.65
CA TYR A 124 -7.85 9.39 -10.40
C TYR A 124 -7.78 9.10 -8.90
N ILE A 125 -8.92 8.88 -8.26
CA ILE A 125 -9.03 8.60 -6.82
C ILE A 125 -9.09 7.09 -6.60
N SER A 126 -8.07 6.56 -5.94
CA SER A 126 -7.94 5.10 -5.76
C SER A 126 -8.98 4.49 -4.80
N GLY A 127 -9.47 5.29 -3.84
CA GLY A 127 -10.28 4.80 -2.73
C GLY A 127 -9.44 4.30 -1.55
N ASP A 128 -8.14 4.41 -1.64
CA ASP A 128 -7.21 4.12 -0.54
C ASP A 128 -6.74 5.41 0.12
N GLN A 129 -6.35 5.32 1.38
CA GLN A 129 -5.69 6.39 2.11
C GLN A 129 -4.21 6.07 2.33
N ALA A 130 -3.38 7.08 2.21
CA ALA A 130 -1.94 6.98 2.35
C ALA A 130 -1.34 8.31 2.83
N ARG A 131 -0.05 8.29 3.14
CA ARG A 131 0.77 9.48 3.33
C ARG A 131 2.08 9.34 2.56
N ILE A 132 2.71 10.47 2.21
CA ILE A 132 4.04 10.49 1.60
C ILE A 132 5.00 11.13 2.60
N ASP A 133 6.09 10.44 2.91
CA ASP A 133 7.12 11.00 3.79
C ASP A 133 8.06 11.97 3.05
N LYS A 134 8.92 12.67 3.81
CA LYS A 134 9.89 13.64 3.28
C LYS A 134 10.89 13.07 2.27
N ASP A 135 11.06 11.76 2.26
CA ASP A 135 11.96 11.05 1.35
C ASP A 135 11.20 10.49 0.13
N GLY A 136 9.89 10.75 0.03
CA GLY A 136 9.02 10.36 -1.08
C GLY A 136 8.50 8.91 -1.01
N TYR A 137 8.65 8.23 0.14
CA TYR A 137 8.05 6.92 0.34
C TYR A 137 6.56 7.05 0.68
N VAL A 138 5.78 6.16 0.11
CA VAL A 138 4.33 6.08 0.29
C VAL A 138 4.01 5.02 1.34
N TRP A 139 3.20 5.41 2.31
CA TRP A 139 2.78 4.57 3.42
C TRP A 139 1.28 4.39 3.35
N PHE A 140 0.84 3.15 3.27
CA PHE A 140 -0.58 2.81 3.27
C PHE A 140 -1.18 3.03 4.66
N VAL A 141 -2.37 3.64 4.71
CA VAL A 141 -3.12 3.85 5.95
C VAL A 141 -4.30 2.89 6.03
N GLY A 142 -5.06 2.78 4.94
CA GLY A 142 -6.22 1.90 4.88
C GLY A 142 -7.08 2.18 3.66
N ARG A 143 -8.17 1.45 3.55
CA ARG A 143 -9.25 1.79 2.63
C ARG A 143 -9.98 3.03 3.17
N ALA A 144 -10.36 3.94 2.30
CA ALA A 144 -11.08 5.14 2.72
C ALA A 144 -12.45 4.84 3.36
N ASP A 145 -13.04 3.71 3.01
CA ASP A 145 -14.29 3.19 3.57
C ASP A 145 -14.12 2.36 4.86
N ASP A 146 -12.89 1.91 5.17
CA ASP A 146 -12.56 1.08 6.33
C ASP A 146 -11.83 1.85 7.44
N VAL A 147 -11.29 3.04 7.16
CA VAL A 147 -10.59 3.86 8.14
C VAL A 147 -11.53 4.26 9.27
N ILE A 148 -11.11 3.98 10.50
CA ILE A 148 -11.90 4.21 11.70
C ILE A 148 -11.70 5.65 12.15
N ASN A 149 -12.79 6.42 12.23
CA ASN A 149 -12.77 7.76 12.81
C ASN A 149 -13.15 7.66 14.30
N THR A 150 -12.18 7.94 15.19
CA THR A 150 -12.41 7.95 16.63
C THR A 150 -12.08 9.33 17.20
N ALA A 151 -13.11 10.04 17.67
CA ALA A 151 -13.00 11.39 18.25
C ALA A 151 -12.20 12.39 17.37
N GLY A 152 -12.33 12.29 16.04
CA GLY A 152 -11.63 13.14 15.07
C GLY A 152 -10.23 12.66 14.69
N HIS A 153 -9.78 11.53 15.23
CA HIS A 153 -8.55 10.86 14.79
C HIS A 153 -8.88 9.72 13.82
N LEU A 154 -8.16 9.69 12.72
CA LEU A 154 -8.23 8.58 11.77
C LEU A 154 -7.28 7.48 12.23
N VAL A 155 -7.80 6.25 12.31
CA VAL A 155 -7.02 5.06 12.67
C VAL A 155 -7.11 4.07 11.53
N GLY A 156 -5.99 3.77 10.90
CA GLY A 156 -5.89 2.74 9.87
C GLY A 156 -5.95 1.35 10.50
N PRO A 157 -6.93 0.50 10.11
CA PRO A 157 -7.01 -0.88 10.61
C PRO A 157 -5.68 -1.64 10.47
N PHE A 158 -5.02 -1.51 9.33
CA PHE A 158 -3.76 -2.17 9.02
C PHE A 158 -2.62 -1.85 10.02
N GLU A 159 -2.52 -0.62 10.50
CA GLU A 159 -1.49 -0.23 11.47
C GLU A 159 -1.68 -0.99 12.80
N VAL A 160 -2.91 -1.08 13.28
CA VAL A 160 -3.24 -1.81 14.51
C VAL A 160 -3.06 -3.32 14.33
N GLU A 161 -3.50 -3.86 13.20
CA GLU A 161 -3.34 -5.27 12.84
C GLU A 161 -1.86 -5.67 12.78
N SER A 162 -1.02 -4.81 12.20
CA SER A 162 0.43 -5.03 12.10
C SER A 162 1.09 -5.15 13.47
N VAL A 163 0.72 -4.28 14.41
CA VAL A 163 1.23 -4.33 15.79
C VAL A 163 0.74 -5.59 16.51
N LEU A 164 -0.52 -5.97 16.33
CA LEU A 164 -1.07 -7.18 16.95
C LEU A 164 -0.37 -8.46 16.49
N ILE A 165 -0.01 -8.53 15.21
CA ILE A 165 0.67 -9.71 14.60
C ILE A 165 2.11 -9.87 15.13
N GLU A 166 2.75 -8.83 15.67
CA GLU A 166 4.07 -8.94 16.30
C GLU A 166 4.04 -9.87 17.53
N HIS A 167 2.90 -10.01 18.17
CA HIS A 167 2.78 -10.88 19.34
C HIS A 167 2.85 -12.36 18.94
N PRO A 168 3.74 -13.18 19.54
CA PRO A 168 4.02 -14.56 19.10
C PRO A 168 2.82 -15.52 19.18
N ALA A 169 1.79 -15.20 19.96
CA ALA A 169 0.56 -15.97 20.05
C ALA A 169 -0.53 -15.55 19.05
N VAL A 170 -0.32 -14.47 18.28
CA VAL A 170 -1.25 -13.96 17.27
C VAL A 170 -0.85 -14.49 15.90
N ALA A 171 -1.74 -15.21 15.24
CA ALA A 171 -1.53 -15.70 13.89
C ALA A 171 -2.07 -14.74 12.83
N GLU A 172 -3.23 -14.16 13.12
CA GLU A 172 -3.93 -13.18 12.27
C GLU A 172 -4.67 -12.20 13.17
N ALA A 173 -4.86 -10.98 12.70
CA ALA A 173 -5.64 -9.95 13.36
C ALA A 173 -6.51 -9.23 12.32
N ALA A 174 -7.71 -8.83 12.70
CA ALA A 174 -8.58 -7.96 11.93
C ALA A 174 -9.17 -6.89 12.85
N VAL A 175 -9.14 -5.65 12.39
CA VAL A 175 -9.61 -4.49 13.14
C VAL A 175 -10.79 -3.85 12.42
N ILE A 176 -11.88 -3.67 13.13
CA ILE A 176 -13.10 -3.04 12.62
C ILE A 176 -13.56 -1.93 13.56
N GLY A 177 -14.10 -0.86 12.99
CA GLY A 177 -14.79 0.17 13.78
C GLY A 177 -16.14 -0.32 14.27
N ILE A 178 -16.43 -0.05 15.53
CA ILE A 178 -17.79 -0.23 16.07
C ILE A 178 -18.35 1.14 16.45
N PRO A 179 -19.65 1.41 16.21
CA PRO A 179 -20.27 2.65 16.69
C PRO A 179 -20.16 2.78 18.21
N ASP A 180 -19.68 3.93 18.67
CA ASP A 180 -19.72 4.30 20.11
C ASP A 180 -21.07 5.02 20.34
N PRO A 181 -21.90 4.59 21.34
CA PRO A 181 -23.25 5.13 21.59
C PRO A 181 -23.25 6.59 22.05
#